data_e3ec74489aeaede9bb239fce5fb921c6
#
_entry.id   e3ec74489aeaede9bb239fce5fb921c6
#
_cell.length_a   1.000
_cell.length_b   1.000
_cell.length_c   1.000
_cell.angle_alpha   90.00
_cell.angle_beta   90.00
_cell.angle_gamma   90.00
#
_symmetry.space_group_name_H-M   'P 1'
#
loop_
_entity.id
_entity.type
_entity.pdbx_description
1 polymer ?
#
loop_
_entity_poly.entity_id
_entity_poly.type
_entity_poly.pdbx_seq_one_letter_code
_entity_poly.pdbx_strand_id
1 'polypeptide(L)'
;MASVALKSFVGLRQQASTEKPHYFFTSQSQTKPPGKLKFQVLASKSSPRLTNRKLRVAVIGGGPAGGAAAETLAKGGIETYLIERKMDNCKPCGGAIPLCMVGEFDLPLDIIDRRVTKMKMISPSNVAVDIGQTLKPHEYIGMVRREVLDAYLRERAKTNGAEVINGLFLKMDVPKDGVSPYVLHYNGFNGKVGGVGEKRTLEVDAVIGADGANSRVAKAIDAGDYDYAIAFQERIKIPDDKMAYYEDLAEMYVGDDVSPDFYGWVFPKCDHVAVGTGTVTHKGDIKKFQLATRKRAKDKILGGKIIRVEAHPIPEHPRPRRLLGRVALVGDAAGYVTKCSGEGIYFAAKSGRMCAEAIVEGSENGKRMVDERDLRKYLEKWDKTYWPTYKVLDVLQKVFYRSNPAREAFVEMCADEYVQKMTFDSYLYKTVAPGNPLQDLKLAVNTIGSLVRANALKKEMDKLSV
;
A
#
# COMPACT_ATOMS: atom_id res chain seq x y z
N MET A 1 14.99 2.85 7.17
CA MET A 1 14.91 2.34 8.56
C MET A 1 15.02 0.83 8.64
N ALA A 2 14.33 0.15 7.78
CA ALA A 2 14.22 -1.30 7.81
C ALA A 2 15.55 -2.06 7.63
N SER A 3 16.41 -1.63 6.74
CA SER A 3 17.68 -2.31 6.43
C SER A 3 18.73 -2.19 7.55
N VAL A 4 18.76 -1.06 8.24
CA VAL A 4 19.76 -0.76 9.27
C VAL A 4 19.47 -1.51 10.56
N ALA A 5 18.24 -1.44 11.06
CA ALA A 5 17.85 -2.14 12.29
C ALA A 5 17.95 -3.67 12.16
N LEU A 6 17.72 -4.23 10.97
CA LEU A 6 17.75 -5.68 10.78
C LEU A 6 19.18 -6.23 10.66
N LYS A 7 20.11 -5.53 10.00
CA LYS A 7 21.52 -6.00 9.94
C LYS A 7 22.16 -6.01 11.30
N SER A 8 21.86 -5.02 12.15
CA SER A 8 22.36 -4.96 13.53
C SER A 8 21.76 -6.07 14.41
N PHE A 9 20.50 -6.46 14.18
CA PHE A 9 19.85 -7.54 14.94
C PHE A 9 20.21 -8.96 14.45
N VAL A 10 20.41 -9.13 13.13
CA VAL A 10 20.76 -10.43 12.54
C VAL A 10 22.21 -10.79 12.83
N GLY A 11 23.12 -9.81 12.90
CA GLY A 11 24.52 -10.04 13.26
C GLY A 11 24.71 -10.59 14.69
N LEU A 12 23.81 -10.24 15.61
CA LEU A 12 23.84 -10.76 16.99
C LEU A 12 23.27 -12.19 17.15
N ARG A 13 22.53 -12.69 16.15
CA ARG A 13 21.91 -14.04 16.21
C ARG A 13 22.75 -15.15 15.55
N GLN A 14 23.77 -14.83 14.79
CA GLN A 14 24.60 -15.84 14.14
C GLN A 14 25.63 -16.53 15.07
N GLN A 15 25.72 -16.11 16.34
CA GLN A 15 26.62 -16.75 17.33
C GLN A 15 25.94 -17.60 18.41
N ALA A 16 24.64 -17.85 18.33
CA ALA A 16 23.93 -18.68 19.31
C ALA A 16 23.11 -19.80 18.66
N SER A 17 23.63 -20.99 18.78
CA SER A 17 22.99 -22.33 18.82
C SER A 17 22.01 -22.77 17.72
N THR A 18 22.40 -23.93 17.16
CA THR A 18 21.59 -24.90 16.42
C THR A 18 20.58 -25.59 17.34
N GLU A 19 19.38 -25.06 17.52
CA GLU A 19 18.23 -25.82 18.00
C GLU A 19 16.93 -25.29 17.36
N LYS A 20 16.16 -26.24 16.81
CA LYS A 20 14.87 -25.96 16.17
C LYS A 20 13.80 -25.78 17.23
N PRO A 21 13.01 -24.69 17.25
CA PRO A 21 11.87 -24.63 18.14
C PRO A 21 10.65 -25.35 17.53
N HIS A 22 10.14 -26.34 18.28
CA HIS A 22 8.79 -26.88 18.07
C HIS A 22 7.75 -25.85 18.53
N TYR A 23 6.85 -25.47 17.64
CA TYR A 23 5.67 -24.70 18.01
C TYR A 23 4.52 -25.64 18.36
N PHE A 24 4.09 -25.60 19.61
CA PHE A 24 2.79 -26.14 20.05
C PHE A 24 1.67 -25.15 19.70
N PHE A 25 0.73 -25.61 18.90
CA PHE A 25 -0.56 -24.94 18.74
C PHE A 25 -1.61 -25.62 19.61
N THR A 26 -2.19 -24.89 20.56
CA THR A 26 -3.45 -25.25 21.19
C THR A 26 -4.46 -24.15 20.88
N SER A 27 -5.45 -24.44 20.08
CA SER A 27 -6.85 -24.08 20.35
C SER A 27 -7.77 -24.72 19.32
N GLN A 28 -8.77 -25.41 19.83
CA GLN A 28 -9.83 -26.04 19.09
C GLN A 28 -10.83 -25.01 18.58
N SER A 29 -11.08 -24.98 17.28
CA SER A 29 -12.42 -24.75 16.75
C SER A 29 -12.56 -25.60 15.49
N GLN A 30 -13.46 -26.58 15.58
CA GLN A 30 -13.81 -27.45 14.46
C GLN A 30 -14.66 -26.66 13.47
N THR A 31 -14.07 -26.23 12.38
CA THR A 31 -14.79 -25.92 11.14
C THR A 31 -14.26 -26.84 10.05
N LYS A 32 -15.18 -27.55 9.37
CA LYS A 32 -14.86 -28.45 8.25
C LYS A 32 -13.98 -27.71 7.22
N PRO A 33 -12.92 -28.32 6.70
CA PRO A 33 -12.10 -27.72 5.67
C PRO A 33 -12.93 -27.59 4.38
N PRO A 34 -12.87 -26.43 3.70
CA PRO A 34 -13.47 -26.26 2.38
C PRO A 34 -12.84 -27.24 1.39
N GLY A 35 -13.67 -27.84 0.55
CA GLY A 35 -13.26 -28.86 -0.42
C GLY A 35 -12.10 -28.38 -1.28
N LYS A 36 -11.00 -29.14 -1.30
CA LYS A 36 -9.85 -28.88 -2.17
C LYS A 36 -10.30 -28.98 -3.63
N LEU A 37 -10.46 -27.85 -4.31
CA LEU A 37 -10.48 -27.78 -5.75
C LEU A 37 -9.13 -28.30 -6.27
N LYS A 38 -9.08 -29.57 -6.65
CA LYS A 38 -7.92 -30.16 -7.36
C LYS A 38 -8.00 -29.72 -8.82
N PHE A 39 -7.25 -28.69 -9.19
CA PHE A 39 -6.94 -28.46 -10.58
C PHE A 39 -5.87 -29.47 -11.00
N GLN A 40 -6.21 -30.36 -11.92
CA GLN A 40 -5.20 -31.15 -12.64
C GLN A 40 -4.41 -30.18 -13.53
N VAL A 41 -3.16 -29.98 -13.21
CA VAL A 41 -2.20 -29.33 -14.12
C VAL A 41 -2.02 -30.30 -15.28
N LEU A 42 -2.76 -30.08 -16.37
CA LEU A 42 -2.52 -30.76 -17.63
C LEU A 42 -1.16 -30.34 -18.17
N ALA A 43 -0.30 -31.34 -18.39
CA ALA A 43 1.05 -31.17 -18.89
C ALA A 43 1.06 -30.34 -20.19
N SER A 44 1.79 -29.25 -20.14
CA SER A 44 2.45 -28.44 -21.15
C SER A 44 2.23 -28.80 -22.62
N LYS A 45 1.12 -28.36 -23.20
CA LYS A 45 1.11 -27.91 -24.61
C LYS A 45 1.39 -26.41 -24.57
N SER A 46 2.24 -25.90 -25.48
CA SER A 46 2.44 -24.46 -25.69
C SER A 46 1.07 -23.78 -25.82
N SER A 47 0.86 -22.66 -25.12
CA SER A 47 -0.42 -21.93 -25.20
C SER A 47 -0.75 -21.59 -26.66
N PRO A 48 -2.01 -21.76 -27.11
CA PRO A 48 -2.35 -21.64 -28.55
C PRO A 48 -2.13 -20.21 -29.05
N ARG A 49 -1.69 -20.08 -30.30
CA ARG A 49 -1.66 -18.80 -31.01
C ARG A 49 -3.06 -18.33 -31.34
N LEU A 50 -3.27 -17.03 -31.25
CA LEU A 50 -4.53 -16.37 -31.62
C LEU A 50 -4.40 -15.91 -33.09
N THR A 51 -5.20 -16.50 -33.98
CA THR A 51 -5.06 -16.26 -35.43
C THR A 51 -5.88 -15.09 -35.94
N ASN A 52 -7.05 -14.85 -35.38
CA ASN A 52 -8.00 -13.84 -35.90
C ASN A 52 -8.39 -12.75 -34.91
N ARG A 53 -7.76 -12.68 -33.75
CA ARG A 53 -8.02 -11.68 -32.70
C ARG A 53 -6.81 -11.48 -31.81
N LYS A 54 -6.84 -10.42 -31.04
CA LYS A 54 -5.87 -10.18 -29.97
C LYS A 54 -6.29 -10.84 -28.67
N LEU A 55 -5.33 -10.99 -27.75
CA LEU A 55 -5.63 -11.36 -26.37
C LEU A 55 -6.47 -10.27 -25.72
N ARG A 56 -7.57 -10.65 -25.06
CA ARG A 56 -8.48 -9.76 -24.34
C ARG A 56 -8.21 -9.84 -22.85
N VAL A 57 -7.91 -8.70 -22.22
CA VAL A 57 -7.63 -8.64 -20.79
C VAL A 57 -8.52 -7.61 -20.12
N ALA A 58 -9.23 -8.01 -19.06
CA ALA A 58 -9.94 -7.08 -18.19
C ALA A 58 -9.12 -6.71 -16.96
N VAL A 59 -9.08 -5.44 -16.64
CA VAL A 59 -8.55 -4.88 -15.40
C VAL A 59 -9.71 -4.39 -14.56
N ILE A 60 -9.89 -4.93 -13.36
CA ILE A 60 -11.00 -4.58 -12.47
C ILE A 60 -10.51 -3.61 -11.39
N GLY A 61 -10.99 -2.36 -11.47
CA GLY A 61 -10.59 -1.26 -10.59
C GLY A 61 -9.63 -0.28 -11.26
N GLY A 62 -9.98 1.01 -11.26
CA GLY A 62 -9.27 2.10 -11.94
C GLY A 62 -8.42 2.97 -11.00
N GLY A 63 -7.93 2.42 -9.89
CA GLY A 63 -6.92 3.06 -9.03
C GLY A 63 -5.51 2.96 -9.62
N PRO A 64 -4.45 3.31 -8.86
CA PRO A 64 -3.07 3.32 -9.36
C PRO A 64 -2.62 1.98 -9.96
N ALA A 65 -3.03 0.85 -9.36
CA ALA A 65 -2.71 -0.48 -9.87
C ALA A 65 -3.36 -0.74 -11.22
N GLY A 66 -4.67 -0.48 -11.33
CA GLY A 66 -5.43 -0.75 -12.55
C GLY A 66 -5.09 0.23 -13.68
N GLY A 67 -4.90 1.52 -13.37
CA GLY A 67 -4.48 2.51 -14.35
C GLY A 67 -3.14 2.16 -14.98
N ALA A 68 -2.13 1.83 -14.15
CA ALA A 68 -0.82 1.41 -14.63
C ALA A 68 -0.85 0.09 -15.41
N ALA A 69 -1.68 -0.88 -14.95
CA ALA A 69 -1.83 -2.14 -15.67
C ALA A 69 -2.48 -1.95 -17.04
N ALA A 70 -3.60 -1.21 -17.08
CA ALA A 70 -4.35 -1.00 -18.33
C ALA A 70 -3.54 -0.22 -19.37
N GLU A 71 -2.80 0.81 -18.95
CA GLU A 71 -1.88 1.53 -19.82
C GLU A 71 -0.81 0.60 -20.41
N THR A 72 -0.18 -0.21 -19.57
CA THR A 72 0.90 -1.11 -19.99
C THR A 72 0.40 -2.19 -20.95
N LEU A 73 -0.78 -2.77 -20.69
CA LEU A 73 -1.41 -3.74 -21.59
C LEU A 73 -1.74 -3.13 -22.94
N ALA A 74 -2.37 -1.95 -22.94
CA ALA A 74 -2.77 -1.27 -24.18
C ALA A 74 -1.54 -0.92 -25.05
N LYS A 75 -0.49 -0.34 -24.45
CA LYS A 75 0.79 -0.07 -25.11
C LYS A 75 1.43 -1.35 -25.67
N GLY A 76 1.25 -2.48 -24.97
CA GLY A 76 1.73 -3.80 -25.40
C GLY A 76 0.87 -4.48 -26.45
N GLY A 77 -0.14 -3.79 -27.03
CA GLY A 77 -0.98 -4.29 -28.11
C GLY A 77 -2.10 -5.25 -27.69
N ILE A 78 -2.39 -5.35 -26.39
CA ILE A 78 -3.46 -6.16 -25.81
C ILE A 78 -4.80 -5.43 -25.94
N GLU A 79 -5.86 -6.15 -26.28
CA GLU A 79 -7.23 -5.63 -26.21
C GLU A 79 -7.64 -5.52 -24.74
N THR A 80 -7.68 -4.28 -24.22
CA THR A 80 -7.71 -3.99 -22.78
C THR A 80 -8.99 -3.31 -22.37
N TYR A 81 -9.64 -3.84 -21.33
CA TYR A 81 -10.86 -3.30 -20.72
C TYR A 81 -10.58 -2.92 -19.27
N LEU A 82 -10.74 -1.66 -18.90
CA LEU A 82 -10.60 -1.15 -17.54
C LEU A 82 -12.00 -0.86 -16.96
N ILE A 83 -12.46 -1.66 -16.00
CA ILE A 83 -13.77 -1.48 -15.36
C ILE A 83 -13.60 -0.74 -14.04
N GLU A 84 -14.15 0.49 -13.94
CA GLU A 84 -14.15 1.29 -12.72
C GLU A 84 -15.58 1.74 -12.36
N ARG A 85 -15.95 1.53 -11.10
CA ARG A 85 -17.30 1.81 -10.60
C ARG A 85 -17.58 3.29 -10.37
N LYS A 86 -16.56 4.08 -10.06
CA LYS A 86 -16.66 5.50 -9.75
C LYS A 86 -15.55 6.26 -10.45
N MET A 87 -15.89 7.00 -11.47
CA MET A 87 -14.91 7.78 -12.23
C MET A 87 -14.42 9.01 -11.48
N ASP A 88 -15.20 9.51 -10.55
CA ASP A 88 -14.90 10.61 -9.62
C ASP A 88 -14.41 10.12 -8.25
N ASN A 89 -14.06 8.84 -8.14
CA ASN A 89 -13.79 8.23 -6.85
C ASN A 89 -12.50 8.77 -6.23
N CYS A 90 -12.64 9.08 -4.98
CA CYS A 90 -11.53 9.32 -4.08
C CYS A 90 -11.48 8.21 -3.03
N LYS A 91 -10.49 7.33 -3.13
CA LYS A 91 -10.15 6.42 -2.04
C LYS A 91 -9.55 7.25 -0.91
N PRO A 92 -9.99 7.05 0.36
CA PRO A 92 -9.32 7.65 1.52
C PRO A 92 -7.82 7.35 1.51
N CYS A 93 -7.00 8.39 1.53
CA CYS A 93 -5.55 8.23 1.44
C CYS A 93 -4.82 9.49 1.88
N GLY A 94 -3.74 9.33 2.62
CA GLY A 94 -2.81 10.42 2.92
C GLY A 94 -2.17 11.03 1.67
N GLY A 95 -2.07 10.27 0.58
CA GLY A 95 -1.67 10.75 -0.74
C GLY A 95 -0.17 11.07 -0.87
N ALA A 96 0.67 10.54 0.02
CA ALA A 96 2.13 10.65 -0.10
C ALA A 96 2.65 9.67 -1.16
N ILE A 97 3.44 10.16 -2.10
CA ILE A 97 4.11 9.36 -3.12
C ILE A 97 5.63 9.59 -3.08
N PRO A 98 6.45 8.55 -3.32
CA PRO A 98 7.90 8.69 -3.36
C PRO A 98 8.35 9.41 -4.64
N LEU A 99 9.49 10.10 -4.56
CA LEU A 99 10.05 10.85 -5.69
C LEU A 99 10.26 9.97 -6.93
N CYS A 100 10.75 8.74 -6.76
CA CYS A 100 10.96 7.82 -7.88
C CYS A 100 9.69 7.52 -8.67
N MET A 101 8.51 7.59 -8.03
CA MET A 101 7.25 7.36 -8.74
C MET A 101 6.98 8.41 -9.80
N VAL A 102 7.41 9.66 -9.58
CA VAL A 102 7.22 10.77 -10.52
C VAL A 102 7.93 10.46 -11.83
N GLY A 103 9.21 10.11 -11.78
CA GLY A 103 9.99 9.78 -12.97
C GLY A 103 9.64 8.40 -13.55
N GLU A 104 9.46 7.37 -12.71
CA GLU A 104 9.19 6.02 -13.17
C GLU A 104 7.85 5.89 -13.90
N PHE A 105 6.85 6.68 -13.50
CA PHE A 105 5.51 6.65 -14.09
C PHE A 105 5.21 7.89 -14.95
N ASP A 106 6.21 8.69 -15.29
CA ASP A 106 6.06 9.91 -16.10
C ASP A 106 4.87 10.77 -15.62
N LEU A 107 4.84 11.01 -14.29
CA LEU A 107 3.76 11.80 -13.71
C LEU A 107 4.02 13.29 -13.93
N PRO A 108 3.06 14.07 -14.44
CA PRO A 108 3.19 15.49 -14.59
C PRO A 108 3.26 16.18 -13.21
N LEU A 109 4.08 17.22 -13.11
CA LEU A 109 4.33 17.89 -11.83
C LEU A 109 3.13 18.70 -11.30
N ASP A 110 2.19 19.04 -12.15
CA ASP A 110 0.97 19.79 -11.83
C ASP A 110 -0.08 18.97 -11.04
N ILE A 111 0.03 17.63 -11.05
CA ILE A 111 -0.80 16.78 -10.18
C ILE A 111 -0.31 16.70 -8.74
N ILE A 112 0.88 17.25 -8.46
CA ILE A 112 1.47 17.27 -7.11
C ILE A 112 0.99 18.53 -6.38
N ASP A 113 0.08 18.34 -5.43
CA ASP A 113 -0.49 19.45 -4.64
C ASP A 113 0.56 20.16 -3.78
N ARG A 114 1.48 19.38 -3.16
CA ARG A 114 2.55 19.88 -2.29
C ARG A 114 3.82 19.07 -2.43
N ARG A 115 4.97 19.72 -2.29
CA ARG A 115 6.28 19.09 -2.21
C ARG A 115 6.77 19.18 -0.77
N VAL A 116 6.62 18.09 -0.04
CA VAL A 116 7.00 18.02 1.36
C VAL A 116 8.50 17.78 1.46
N THR A 117 9.20 18.74 2.04
CA THR A 117 10.65 18.70 2.32
C THR A 117 10.94 18.62 3.81
N LYS A 118 9.95 18.89 4.67
CA LYS A 118 10.03 18.79 6.13
C LYS A 118 9.03 17.76 6.63
N MET A 119 9.47 16.85 7.47
CA MET A 119 8.61 15.83 8.04
C MET A 119 8.88 15.68 9.53
N LYS A 120 7.88 16.03 10.36
CA LYS A 120 7.99 15.92 11.80
C LYS A 120 7.45 14.61 12.31
N MET A 121 8.27 13.87 13.05
CA MET A 121 7.86 12.75 13.89
C MET A 121 7.61 13.30 15.31
N ILE A 122 6.42 13.06 15.85
CA ILE A 122 6.00 13.60 17.15
C ILE A 122 5.77 12.43 18.10
N SER A 123 6.57 12.40 19.18
CA SER A 123 6.61 11.32 20.16
C SER A 123 5.39 11.31 21.09
N PRO A 124 5.16 10.26 21.90
CA PRO A 124 4.12 10.25 22.92
C PRO A 124 4.20 11.43 23.92
N SER A 125 5.40 11.90 24.26
CA SER A 125 5.62 13.09 25.11
C SER A 125 5.53 14.41 24.36
N ASN A 126 5.13 14.42 23.07
CA ASN A 126 5.05 15.58 22.19
C ASN A 126 6.41 16.21 21.83
N VAL A 127 7.51 15.48 21.96
CA VAL A 127 8.79 15.91 21.39
C VAL A 127 8.72 15.72 19.88
N ALA A 128 9.04 16.78 19.13
CA ALA A 128 9.02 16.77 17.66
C ALA A 128 10.44 16.69 17.12
N VAL A 129 10.69 15.75 16.22
CA VAL A 129 11.94 15.60 15.47
C VAL A 129 11.64 15.81 13.98
N ASP A 130 12.34 16.77 13.36
CA ASP A 130 12.30 16.93 11.91
C ASP A 130 13.25 15.91 11.27
N ILE A 131 12.67 15.00 10.49
CA ILE A 131 13.43 13.93 9.83
C ILE A 131 13.77 14.27 8.38
N GLY A 132 13.38 15.46 7.89
CA GLY A 132 13.63 15.90 6.50
C GLY A 132 14.97 16.60 6.29
N GLN A 133 15.80 16.76 7.32
CA GLN A 133 17.02 17.61 7.27
C GLN A 133 18.09 17.08 6.31
N THR A 134 18.07 15.80 5.97
CA THR A 134 19.05 15.18 5.05
C THR A 134 18.59 15.14 3.59
N LEU A 135 17.41 15.68 3.29
CA LEU A 135 16.92 15.78 1.91
C LEU A 135 17.75 16.78 1.10
N LYS A 136 18.08 16.43 -0.13
CA LYS A 136 18.71 17.33 -1.08
C LYS A 136 17.70 18.35 -1.63
N PRO A 137 18.13 19.49 -2.19
CA PRO A 137 17.21 20.54 -2.66
C PRO A 137 16.16 20.10 -3.68
N HIS A 138 16.42 19.04 -4.43
CA HIS A 138 15.50 18.48 -5.42
C HIS A 138 14.65 17.29 -4.88
N GLU A 139 14.93 16.83 -3.67
CA GLU A 139 14.25 15.69 -3.05
C GLU A 139 13.06 16.16 -2.25
N TYR A 140 11.94 15.48 -2.45
CA TYR A 140 10.69 15.76 -1.74
C TYR A 140 9.77 14.52 -1.73
N ILE A 141 8.81 14.51 -0.83
CA ILE A 141 7.67 13.62 -0.86
C ILE A 141 6.54 14.35 -1.59
N GLY A 142 6.05 13.79 -2.69
CA GLY A 142 4.91 14.36 -3.41
C GLY A 142 3.61 14.10 -2.66
N MET A 143 2.83 15.15 -2.40
CA MET A 143 1.46 15.01 -1.88
C MET A 143 0.48 15.19 -3.02
N VAL A 144 -0.36 14.18 -3.24
CA VAL A 144 -1.33 14.15 -4.34
C VAL A 144 -2.74 13.90 -3.83
N ARG A 145 -3.73 14.45 -4.52
CA ARG A 145 -5.13 14.02 -4.35
C ARG A 145 -5.38 12.80 -5.21
N ARG A 146 -5.94 11.76 -4.61
CA ARG A 146 -6.21 10.50 -5.29
C ARG A 146 -7.22 10.64 -6.43
N GLU A 147 -8.18 11.53 -6.29
CA GLU A 147 -9.13 11.85 -7.37
C GLU A 147 -8.42 12.36 -8.62
N VAL A 148 -7.36 13.17 -8.47
CA VAL A 148 -6.57 13.72 -9.59
C VAL A 148 -5.64 12.65 -10.17
N LEU A 149 -4.85 11.99 -9.32
CA LEU A 149 -3.91 10.96 -9.74
C LEU A 149 -4.61 9.78 -10.44
N ASP A 150 -5.68 9.27 -9.85
CA ASP A 150 -6.39 8.10 -10.39
C ASP A 150 -7.09 8.44 -11.71
N ALA A 151 -7.67 9.65 -11.83
CA ALA A 151 -8.27 10.13 -13.07
C ALA A 151 -7.22 10.28 -14.18
N TYR A 152 -6.06 10.86 -13.86
CA TYR A 152 -4.95 10.99 -14.81
C TYR A 152 -4.49 9.63 -15.34
N LEU A 153 -4.27 8.65 -14.46
CA LEU A 153 -3.83 7.31 -14.86
C LEU A 153 -4.87 6.58 -15.73
N ARG A 154 -6.16 6.74 -15.44
CA ARG A 154 -7.24 6.16 -16.27
C ARG A 154 -7.31 6.82 -17.63
N GLU A 155 -7.24 8.16 -17.71
CA GLU A 155 -7.27 8.88 -18.99
C GLU A 155 -6.05 8.52 -19.84
N ARG A 156 -4.88 8.39 -19.23
CA ARG A 156 -3.66 7.96 -19.91
C ARG A 156 -3.77 6.51 -20.43
N ALA A 157 -4.39 5.60 -19.69
CA ALA A 157 -4.67 4.26 -20.16
C ALA A 157 -5.62 4.28 -21.38
N LYS A 158 -6.67 5.12 -21.34
CA LYS A 158 -7.62 5.33 -22.44
C LYS A 158 -6.94 5.90 -23.68
N THR A 159 -6.11 6.93 -23.53
CA THR A 159 -5.34 7.53 -24.63
C THR A 159 -4.40 6.52 -25.30
N ASN A 160 -3.90 5.54 -24.53
CA ASN A 160 -3.07 4.46 -25.08
C ASN A 160 -3.87 3.27 -25.65
N GLY A 161 -5.20 3.37 -25.71
CA GLY A 161 -6.07 2.41 -26.40
C GLY A 161 -6.81 1.43 -25.48
N ALA A 162 -6.78 1.60 -24.15
CA ALA A 162 -7.64 0.83 -23.26
C ALA A 162 -9.09 1.34 -23.33
N GLU A 163 -10.06 0.43 -23.38
CA GLU A 163 -11.47 0.77 -23.20
C GLU A 163 -11.77 0.95 -21.72
N VAL A 164 -12.13 2.19 -21.31
CA VAL A 164 -12.48 2.50 -19.92
C VAL A 164 -13.99 2.43 -19.75
N ILE A 165 -14.44 1.44 -18.98
CA ILE A 165 -15.86 1.15 -18.73
C ILE A 165 -16.24 1.70 -17.36
N ASN A 166 -17.18 2.65 -17.33
CA ASN A 166 -17.80 3.04 -16.06
C ASN A 166 -18.80 1.96 -15.64
N GLY A 167 -18.42 1.12 -14.69
CA GLY A 167 -19.23 -0.02 -14.27
C GLY A 167 -18.77 -0.65 -12.95
N LEU A 168 -19.72 -1.26 -12.26
CA LEU A 168 -19.50 -2.03 -11.05
C LEU A 168 -19.35 -3.51 -11.39
N PHE A 169 -18.14 -4.04 -11.31
CA PHE A 169 -17.90 -5.48 -11.39
C PHE A 169 -18.64 -6.21 -10.26
N LEU A 170 -19.38 -7.26 -10.60
CA LEU A 170 -20.19 -8.04 -9.67
C LEU A 170 -19.55 -9.38 -9.35
N LYS A 171 -19.29 -10.19 -10.38
CA LYS A 171 -18.71 -11.53 -10.30
C LYS A 171 -18.08 -11.92 -11.64
N MET A 172 -17.35 -13.02 -11.65
CA MET A 172 -16.91 -13.68 -12.89
C MET A 172 -17.23 -15.17 -12.84
N ASP A 173 -17.53 -15.73 -13.99
CA ASP A 173 -17.63 -17.16 -14.17
C ASP A 173 -16.24 -17.68 -14.59
N VAL A 174 -15.70 -18.59 -13.77
CA VAL A 174 -14.36 -19.17 -13.99
C VAL A 174 -14.52 -20.45 -14.83
N PRO A 175 -13.85 -20.55 -16.00
CA PRO A 175 -13.96 -21.71 -16.85
C PRO A 175 -13.38 -22.95 -16.18
N LYS A 176 -14.11 -24.08 -16.25
CA LYS A 176 -13.67 -25.35 -15.65
C LYS A 176 -12.56 -26.03 -16.45
N ASP A 177 -12.53 -25.78 -17.75
CA ASP A 177 -11.54 -26.37 -18.68
C ASP A 177 -10.19 -25.64 -18.69
N GLY A 178 -10.10 -24.49 -18.00
CA GLY A 178 -8.89 -23.65 -17.94
C GLY A 178 -8.51 -22.97 -19.27
N VAL A 179 -9.30 -23.15 -20.34
CA VAL A 179 -9.02 -22.64 -21.71
C VAL A 179 -10.05 -21.62 -22.16
N SER A 180 -11.34 -21.89 -21.90
CA SER A 180 -12.45 -20.99 -22.28
C SER A 180 -12.30 -19.60 -21.68
N PRO A 181 -12.92 -18.56 -22.27
CA PRO A 181 -12.90 -17.20 -21.71
C PRO A 181 -13.54 -17.14 -20.31
N TYR A 182 -13.11 -16.16 -19.54
CA TYR A 182 -13.83 -15.72 -18.34
C TYR A 182 -15.00 -14.85 -18.74
N VAL A 183 -16.16 -15.06 -18.14
CA VAL A 183 -17.35 -14.19 -18.32
C VAL A 183 -17.47 -13.27 -17.12
N LEU A 184 -17.25 -12.00 -17.34
CA LEU A 184 -17.39 -10.96 -16.31
C LEU A 184 -18.82 -10.44 -16.32
N HIS A 185 -19.43 -10.34 -15.13
CA HIS A 185 -20.74 -9.73 -14.92
C HIS A 185 -20.57 -8.40 -14.22
N TYR A 186 -21.09 -7.34 -14.80
CA TYR A 186 -21.00 -6.00 -14.22
C TYR A 186 -22.27 -5.17 -14.48
N ASN A 187 -22.50 -4.16 -13.64
CA ASN A 187 -23.51 -3.13 -13.90
C ASN A 187 -22.79 -1.94 -14.58
N GLY A 188 -23.13 -1.68 -15.84
CA GLY A 188 -22.66 -0.53 -16.58
C GLY A 188 -23.44 0.74 -16.23
N PHE A 189 -22.75 1.86 -16.04
CA PHE A 189 -23.35 3.16 -15.75
C PHE A 189 -23.23 4.05 -16.98
N ASN A 190 -24.33 4.31 -17.68
CA ASN A 190 -24.36 5.11 -18.92
C ASN A 190 -24.22 6.63 -18.63
N GLY A 191 -23.13 7.06 -17.97
CA GLY A 191 -22.83 8.49 -17.72
C GLY A 191 -23.77 9.19 -16.73
N LYS A 192 -24.76 8.52 -16.16
CA LYS A 192 -25.67 9.09 -15.14
C LYS A 192 -25.15 8.79 -13.74
N VAL A 193 -24.72 9.82 -13.07
CA VAL A 193 -24.40 9.75 -11.63
C VAL A 193 -25.64 9.34 -10.87
N GLY A 194 -25.60 8.20 -10.15
CA GLY A 194 -26.74 7.70 -9.37
C GLY A 194 -27.80 6.91 -10.13
N GLY A 195 -27.55 6.58 -11.42
CA GLY A 195 -28.46 5.73 -12.20
C GLY A 195 -28.44 4.25 -11.80
N VAL A 196 -29.57 3.54 -11.96
CA VAL A 196 -29.62 2.09 -11.89
C VAL A 196 -28.77 1.54 -13.03
N GLY A 197 -27.66 0.83 -12.68
CA GLY A 197 -26.76 0.28 -13.69
C GLY A 197 -27.44 -0.85 -14.48
N GLU A 198 -27.16 -0.91 -15.77
CA GLU A 198 -27.60 -1.99 -16.65
C GLU A 198 -26.69 -3.21 -16.49
N LYS A 199 -27.27 -4.39 -16.31
CA LYS A 199 -26.53 -5.66 -16.26
C LYS A 199 -25.90 -5.96 -17.61
N ARG A 200 -24.59 -6.15 -17.62
CA ARG A 200 -23.81 -6.47 -18.82
C ARG A 200 -22.83 -7.60 -18.54
N THR A 201 -22.41 -8.25 -19.61
CA THR A 201 -21.38 -9.28 -19.59
C THR A 201 -20.23 -8.89 -20.52
N LEU A 202 -19.02 -9.35 -20.20
CA LEU A 202 -17.83 -9.19 -21.02
C LEU A 202 -17.02 -10.49 -20.97
N GLU A 203 -16.69 -11.02 -22.14
CA GLU A 203 -15.81 -12.18 -22.27
C GLU A 203 -14.36 -11.74 -22.45
N VAL A 204 -13.45 -12.29 -21.61
CA VAL A 204 -12.02 -11.98 -21.65
C VAL A 204 -11.18 -13.23 -21.44
N ASP A 205 -9.94 -13.17 -21.90
CA ASP A 205 -9.02 -14.30 -21.84
C ASP A 205 -8.22 -14.32 -20.52
N ALA A 206 -7.97 -13.15 -19.91
CA ALA A 206 -7.32 -13.02 -18.60
C ALA A 206 -7.89 -11.85 -17.81
N VAL A 207 -7.68 -11.86 -16.49
CA VAL A 207 -8.20 -10.84 -15.57
C VAL A 207 -7.11 -10.36 -14.62
N ILE A 208 -6.99 -9.05 -14.45
CA ILE A 208 -6.19 -8.41 -13.40
C ILE A 208 -7.15 -7.83 -12.37
N GLY A 209 -7.13 -8.37 -11.14
CA GLY A 209 -7.87 -7.83 -10.01
C GLY A 209 -7.11 -6.68 -9.35
N ALA A 210 -7.56 -5.45 -9.58
CA ALA A 210 -7.04 -4.19 -9.04
C ALA A 210 -8.10 -3.43 -8.22
N ASP A 211 -9.13 -4.14 -7.73
CA ASP A 211 -10.36 -3.62 -7.13
C ASP A 211 -10.24 -3.36 -5.62
N GLY A 212 -9.01 -3.19 -5.14
CA GLY A 212 -8.71 -2.72 -3.79
C GLY A 212 -8.85 -3.77 -2.69
N ALA A 213 -8.75 -3.34 -1.44
CA ALA A 213 -8.71 -4.23 -0.28
C ALA A 213 -9.92 -5.17 -0.18
N ASN A 214 -11.12 -4.69 -0.53
CA ASN A 214 -12.37 -5.48 -0.53
C ASN A 214 -12.62 -6.20 -1.88
N SER A 215 -11.55 -6.66 -2.52
CA SER A 215 -11.57 -7.23 -3.86
C SER A 215 -12.59 -8.36 -4.04
N ARG A 216 -13.45 -8.20 -5.03
CA ARG A 216 -14.37 -9.25 -5.51
C ARG A 216 -13.65 -10.27 -6.38
N VAL A 217 -12.61 -9.84 -7.11
CA VAL A 217 -11.74 -10.75 -7.88
C VAL A 217 -10.99 -11.68 -6.94
N ALA A 218 -10.43 -11.16 -5.83
CA ALA A 218 -9.79 -11.99 -4.81
C ALA A 218 -10.73 -13.04 -4.23
N LYS A 219 -12.00 -12.68 -3.96
CA LYS A 219 -13.03 -13.63 -3.51
C LYS A 219 -13.32 -14.69 -4.57
N ALA A 220 -13.39 -14.31 -5.85
CA ALA A 220 -13.71 -15.23 -6.94
C ALA A 220 -12.63 -16.30 -7.16
N ILE A 221 -11.35 -16.01 -6.82
CA ILE A 221 -10.25 -16.98 -6.90
C ILE A 221 -9.91 -17.62 -5.55
N ASP A 222 -10.73 -17.42 -4.52
CA ASP A 222 -10.47 -17.91 -3.17
C ASP A 222 -9.04 -17.53 -2.71
N ALA A 223 -8.74 -16.23 -2.73
CA ALA A 223 -7.42 -15.69 -2.44
C ALA A 223 -7.02 -15.80 -0.95
N GLY A 224 -7.92 -16.25 -0.11
CA GLY A 224 -7.77 -16.32 1.34
C GLY A 224 -8.04 -14.99 2.02
N ASP A 225 -8.13 -15.05 3.34
CA ASP A 225 -8.32 -13.88 4.19
C ASP A 225 -7.02 -13.07 4.31
N TYR A 226 -7.14 -11.84 4.77
CA TYR A 226 -6.02 -10.95 5.06
C TYR A 226 -6.31 -10.11 6.29
N ASP A 227 -5.25 -9.84 7.06
CA ASP A 227 -5.31 -8.87 8.13
C ASP A 227 -5.26 -7.45 7.56
N TYR A 228 -5.96 -6.53 8.20
CA TYR A 228 -6.01 -5.14 7.77
C TYR A 228 -6.08 -4.18 8.94
N ALA A 229 -5.41 -3.04 8.79
CA ALA A 229 -5.68 -1.87 9.60
C ALA A 229 -6.93 -1.16 9.09
N ILE A 230 -7.73 -0.60 9.97
CA ILE A 230 -8.73 0.42 9.58
C ILE A 230 -8.07 1.79 9.64
N ALA A 231 -8.06 2.52 8.54
CA ALA A 231 -7.69 3.92 8.50
C ALA A 231 -8.95 4.78 8.56
N PHE A 232 -8.88 5.86 9.32
CA PHE A 232 -9.92 6.89 9.40
C PHE A 232 -9.26 8.25 9.24
N GLN A 233 -9.81 9.09 8.37
CA GLN A 233 -9.30 10.44 8.20
C GLN A 233 -10.40 11.46 7.98
N GLU A 234 -10.10 12.71 8.33
CA GLU A 234 -10.89 13.89 8.03
C GLU A 234 -10.08 14.80 7.12
N ARG A 235 -10.69 15.27 6.04
CA ARG A 235 -10.16 16.40 5.27
C ARG A 235 -10.64 17.66 5.95
N ILE A 236 -9.71 18.52 6.35
CA ILE A 236 -10.00 19.73 7.12
C ILE A 236 -9.46 20.92 6.33
N LYS A 237 -10.36 21.79 5.86
CA LYS A 237 -9.99 23.07 5.29
C LYS A 237 -9.65 24.00 6.43
N ILE A 238 -8.38 24.39 6.54
CA ILE A 238 -7.84 25.26 7.58
C ILE A 238 -7.60 26.67 7.05
N PRO A 239 -7.49 27.69 7.93
CA PRO A 239 -7.16 29.05 7.52
C PRO A 239 -5.82 29.15 6.78
N ASP A 240 -5.66 30.18 5.93
CA ASP A 240 -4.49 30.33 5.06
C ASP A 240 -3.18 30.47 5.85
N ASP A 241 -3.19 31.15 7.00
CA ASP A 241 -2.02 31.24 7.90
C ASP A 241 -1.60 29.86 8.43
N LYS A 242 -2.56 28.98 8.67
CA LYS A 242 -2.30 27.58 9.07
C LYS A 242 -1.87 26.73 7.88
N MET A 243 -2.40 26.99 6.69
CA MET A 243 -1.92 26.33 5.46
C MET A 243 -0.49 26.73 5.12
N ALA A 244 -0.05 27.97 5.40
CA ALA A 244 1.34 28.38 5.25
C ALA A 244 2.31 27.56 6.13
N TYR A 245 1.88 27.19 7.36
CA TYR A 245 2.67 26.27 8.20
C TYR A 245 2.86 24.89 7.56
N TYR A 246 1.87 24.41 6.82
CA TYR A 246 1.88 23.12 6.12
C TYR A 246 2.29 23.21 4.65
N GLU A 247 2.90 24.29 4.19
CA GLU A 247 3.26 24.48 2.79
C GLU A 247 4.17 23.35 2.28
N ASP A 248 5.22 23.02 3.04
CA ASP A 248 6.21 21.99 2.71
C ASP A 248 6.41 20.97 3.85
N LEU A 249 5.49 20.91 4.81
CA LEU A 249 5.62 20.13 6.04
C LEU A 249 4.49 19.09 6.18
N ALA A 250 4.88 17.86 6.53
CA ALA A 250 3.98 16.80 6.98
C ALA A 250 4.30 16.40 8.43
N GLU A 251 3.28 15.93 9.16
CA GLU A 251 3.46 15.47 10.53
C GLU A 251 2.96 14.05 10.72
N MET A 252 3.72 13.26 11.49
CA MET A 252 3.34 11.95 11.98
C MET A 252 3.37 11.93 13.51
N TYR A 253 2.31 11.42 14.11
CA TYR A 253 2.13 11.31 15.55
C TYR A 253 2.19 9.86 15.96
N VAL A 254 3.02 9.50 16.92
CA VAL A 254 3.05 8.17 17.53
C VAL A 254 2.67 8.26 19.02
N GLY A 255 1.97 7.24 19.53
CA GLY A 255 1.50 7.18 20.90
C GLY A 255 0.26 6.30 21.03
N ASP A 256 0.05 5.69 22.19
CA ASP A 256 -1.12 4.84 22.45
C ASP A 256 -2.43 5.61 22.34
N ASP A 257 -2.37 6.92 22.53
CA ASP A 257 -3.52 7.84 22.44
C ASP A 257 -3.99 8.02 20.99
N VAL A 258 -3.07 8.06 20.03
CA VAL A 258 -3.37 8.25 18.59
C VAL A 258 -3.47 6.94 17.83
N SER A 259 -2.67 5.94 18.20
CA SER A 259 -2.77 4.56 17.75
C SER A 259 -1.81 3.65 18.53
N PRO A 260 -2.26 2.49 19.03
CA PRO A 260 -1.39 1.55 19.73
C PRO A 260 -0.46 0.74 18.78
N ASP A 261 -0.78 0.66 17.49
CA ASP A 261 -0.14 -0.23 16.53
C ASP A 261 0.07 0.37 15.13
N PHE A 262 -0.23 1.67 15.00
CA PHE A 262 -0.02 2.45 13.79
C PHE A 262 0.40 3.88 14.18
N TYR A 263 0.08 4.90 13.38
CA TYR A 263 0.37 6.32 13.65
C TYR A 263 -0.80 7.22 13.27
N GLY A 264 -0.82 8.42 13.83
CA GLY A 264 -1.65 9.54 13.36
C GLY A 264 -0.87 10.40 12.37
N TRP A 265 -1.56 11.12 11.48
CA TRP A 265 -0.93 12.00 10.49
C TRP A 265 -1.68 13.30 10.29
N VAL A 266 -0.93 14.34 9.88
CA VAL A 266 -1.44 15.57 9.28
C VAL A 266 -0.66 15.80 7.99
N PHE A 267 -1.31 15.56 6.86
CA PHE A 267 -0.68 15.63 5.53
C PHE A 267 -1.32 16.73 4.69
N PRO A 268 -0.52 17.70 4.18
CA PRO A 268 -1.04 18.81 3.40
C PRO A 268 -1.52 18.38 2.01
N LYS A 269 -2.54 19.10 1.53
CA LYS A 269 -3.03 19.07 0.16
C LYS A 269 -3.04 20.50 -0.40
N CYS A 270 -3.73 20.70 -1.53
CA CYS A 270 -3.83 22.03 -2.16
C CYS A 270 -4.31 23.13 -1.21
N ASP A 271 -5.48 22.97 -0.57
CA ASP A 271 -6.16 23.96 0.26
C ASP A 271 -6.68 23.41 1.61
N HIS A 272 -6.27 22.20 1.95
CA HIS A 272 -6.71 21.51 3.18
C HIS A 272 -5.64 20.55 3.67
N VAL A 273 -5.82 20.02 4.85
CA VAL A 273 -5.01 18.94 5.40
C VAL A 273 -5.84 17.67 5.56
N ALA A 274 -5.21 16.52 5.34
CA ALA A 274 -5.75 15.21 5.69
C ALA A 274 -5.25 14.84 7.09
N VAL A 275 -6.14 14.85 8.07
CA VAL A 275 -5.86 14.45 9.46
C VAL A 275 -6.43 13.06 9.68
N GLY A 276 -5.60 12.10 10.03
CA GLY A 276 -6.07 10.74 10.16
C GLY A 276 -5.25 9.90 11.11
N THR A 277 -5.73 8.68 11.33
CA THR A 277 -5.04 7.62 12.07
C THR A 277 -5.44 6.25 11.53
N GLY A 278 -4.73 5.21 11.94
CA GLY A 278 -5.03 3.82 11.63
C GLY A 278 -4.83 2.92 12.84
N THR A 279 -5.45 1.74 12.83
CA THR A 279 -5.17 0.68 13.82
C THR A 279 -5.52 -0.70 13.26
N VAL A 280 -4.72 -1.69 13.64
CA VAL A 280 -4.94 -3.10 13.29
C VAL A 280 -5.82 -3.78 14.33
N THR A 281 -5.49 -3.60 15.61
CA THR A 281 -6.03 -4.40 16.70
C THR A 281 -7.21 -3.74 17.43
N HIS A 282 -7.29 -2.40 17.44
CA HIS A 282 -8.30 -1.63 18.20
C HIS A 282 -9.28 -0.91 17.28
N LYS A 283 -9.82 -1.60 16.28
CA LYS A 283 -10.68 -1.01 15.24
C LYS A 283 -11.92 -0.30 15.78
N GLY A 284 -12.47 -0.76 16.91
CA GLY A 284 -13.60 -0.13 17.60
C GLY A 284 -13.30 1.26 18.16
N ASP A 285 -12.05 1.53 18.50
CA ASP A 285 -11.59 2.80 19.09
C ASP A 285 -11.12 3.83 18.05
N ILE A 286 -11.22 3.54 16.76
CA ILE A 286 -10.66 4.39 15.69
C ILE A 286 -11.09 5.86 15.78
N LYS A 287 -12.34 6.12 16.15
CA LYS A 287 -12.84 7.49 16.32
C LYS A 287 -12.22 8.20 17.54
N LYS A 288 -11.92 7.46 18.60
CA LYS A 288 -11.22 7.97 19.79
C LYS A 288 -9.79 8.36 19.41
N PHE A 289 -9.09 7.52 18.67
CA PHE A 289 -7.74 7.82 18.19
C PHE A 289 -7.72 9.01 17.23
N GLN A 290 -8.71 9.13 16.34
CA GLN A 290 -8.86 10.30 15.47
C GLN A 290 -9.05 11.59 16.29
N LEU A 291 -9.90 11.57 17.31
CA LEU A 291 -10.11 12.71 18.18
C LEU A 291 -8.82 13.10 18.91
N ALA A 292 -8.05 12.14 19.39
CA ALA A 292 -6.77 12.39 20.05
C ALA A 292 -5.73 12.97 19.08
N THR A 293 -5.66 12.46 17.83
CA THR A 293 -4.81 13.01 16.78
C THR A 293 -5.15 14.48 16.52
N ARG A 294 -6.44 14.82 16.38
CA ARG A 294 -6.89 16.20 16.24
C ARG A 294 -6.54 17.06 17.45
N LYS A 295 -6.69 16.51 18.67
CA LYS A 295 -6.35 17.21 19.92
C LYS A 295 -4.86 17.55 19.98
N ARG A 296 -3.98 16.65 19.57
CA ARG A 296 -2.53 16.91 19.50
C ARG A 296 -2.14 17.92 18.43
N ALA A 297 -2.89 17.98 17.34
CA ALA A 297 -2.68 18.94 16.25
C ALA A 297 -3.47 20.25 16.42
N LYS A 298 -4.27 20.43 17.49
CA LYS A 298 -5.33 21.44 17.61
C LYS A 298 -4.92 22.87 17.24
N ASP A 299 -3.75 23.34 17.72
CA ASP A 299 -3.31 24.72 17.52
C ASP A 299 -2.89 25.01 16.06
N LYS A 300 -2.51 23.96 15.34
CA LYS A 300 -2.07 23.99 13.94
C LYS A 300 -3.24 23.89 12.96
N ILE A 301 -4.38 23.36 13.40
CA ILE A 301 -5.61 23.21 12.58
C ILE A 301 -6.78 24.04 13.14
N LEU A 302 -6.50 24.95 14.09
CA LEU A 302 -7.51 25.80 14.72
C LEU A 302 -8.24 26.63 13.67
N GLY A 303 -9.56 26.74 13.80
CA GLY A 303 -10.42 27.41 12.81
C GLY A 303 -10.77 26.54 11.59
N GLY A 304 -10.23 25.31 11.54
CA GLY A 304 -10.47 24.39 10.43
C GLY A 304 -11.90 23.85 10.38
N LYS A 305 -12.42 23.68 9.16
CA LYS A 305 -13.74 23.09 8.88
C LYS A 305 -13.56 21.73 8.23
N ILE A 306 -14.18 20.70 8.84
CA ILE A 306 -14.20 19.35 8.24
C ILE A 306 -15.05 19.40 6.96
N ILE A 307 -14.43 19.09 5.81
CA ILE A 307 -15.09 19.04 4.52
C ILE A 307 -15.42 17.61 4.08
N ARG A 308 -14.72 16.60 4.62
CA ARG A 308 -14.99 15.21 4.32
C ARG A 308 -14.49 14.28 5.44
N VAL A 309 -15.24 13.21 5.69
CA VAL A 309 -14.86 12.12 6.62
C VAL A 309 -14.80 10.81 5.83
N GLU A 310 -13.73 10.05 6.04
CA GLU A 310 -13.43 8.88 5.23
C GLU A 310 -12.84 7.75 6.09
N ALA A 311 -13.18 6.49 5.74
CA ALA A 311 -12.57 5.31 6.34
C ALA A 311 -12.31 4.24 5.28
N HIS A 312 -11.20 3.50 5.41
CA HIS A 312 -10.85 2.45 4.47
C HIS A 312 -9.95 1.38 5.12
N PRO A 313 -10.13 0.09 4.79
CA PRO A 313 -9.17 -0.93 5.19
C PRO A 313 -7.85 -0.80 4.43
N ILE A 314 -6.75 -1.00 5.16
CA ILE A 314 -5.38 -1.07 4.64
C ILE A 314 -4.87 -2.49 4.87
N PRO A 315 -4.58 -3.29 3.82
CA PRO A 315 -4.00 -4.61 3.99
C PRO A 315 -2.66 -4.56 4.73
N GLU A 316 -2.44 -5.53 5.61
CA GLU A 316 -1.22 -5.63 6.42
C GLU A 316 -0.15 -6.55 5.82
N HIS A 317 -0.52 -7.40 4.87
CA HIS A 317 0.40 -8.33 4.20
C HIS A 317 -0.18 -8.83 2.87
N PRO A 318 0.67 -9.36 1.98
CA PRO A 318 0.22 -10.02 0.77
C PRO A 318 -0.69 -11.22 1.05
N ARG A 319 -1.74 -11.37 0.24
CA ARG A 319 -2.66 -12.52 0.35
C ARG A 319 -1.96 -13.85 0.08
N PRO A 320 -2.42 -14.95 0.69
CA PRO A 320 -1.88 -16.29 0.47
C PRO A 320 -1.91 -16.71 -1.00
N ARG A 321 -3.04 -16.44 -1.69
CA ARG A 321 -3.19 -16.70 -3.13
C ARG A 321 -3.39 -15.39 -3.87
N ARG A 322 -2.47 -15.08 -4.77
CA ARG A 322 -2.49 -13.84 -5.58
C ARG A 322 -2.61 -14.13 -7.08
N LEU A 323 -2.72 -15.42 -7.40
CA LEU A 323 -2.77 -15.92 -8.77
C LEU A 323 -3.56 -17.24 -8.81
N LEU A 324 -4.42 -17.39 -9.81
CA LEU A 324 -5.09 -18.64 -10.14
C LEU A 324 -5.42 -18.69 -11.65
N GLY A 325 -4.87 -19.65 -12.36
CA GLY A 325 -5.03 -19.74 -13.81
C GLY A 325 -4.56 -18.47 -14.52
N ARG A 326 -5.47 -17.80 -15.23
CA ARG A 326 -5.20 -16.54 -15.95
C ARG A 326 -5.75 -15.31 -15.22
N VAL A 327 -5.87 -15.40 -13.90
CA VAL A 327 -6.32 -14.30 -13.01
C VAL A 327 -5.19 -13.95 -12.05
N ALA A 328 -4.75 -12.70 -12.02
CA ALA A 328 -3.76 -12.20 -11.08
C ALA A 328 -4.30 -11.02 -10.28
N LEU A 329 -3.86 -10.89 -9.03
CA LEU A 329 -4.17 -9.75 -8.15
C LEU A 329 -2.99 -8.78 -8.09
N VAL A 330 -3.31 -7.49 -8.00
CA VAL A 330 -2.33 -6.39 -7.89
C VAL A 330 -2.79 -5.35 -6.86
N GLY A 331 -1.87 -4.52 -6.40
CA GLY A 331 -2.16 -3.47 -5.42
C GLY A 331 -2.79 -4.01 -4.14
N ASP A 332 -3.73 -3.28 -3.56
CA ASP A 332 -4.40 -3.67 -2.32
C ASP A 332 -5.21 -4.97 -2.48
N ALA A 333 -5.68 -5.31 -3.68
CA ALA A 333 -6.36 -6.58 -3.93
C ALA A 333 -5.43 -7.78 -3.69
N ALA A 334 -4.13 -7.61 -3.94
CA ALA A 334 -3.08 -8.58 -3.61
C ALA A 334 -2.54 -8.42 -2.18
N GLY A 335 -2.90 -7.34 -1.47
CA GLY A 335 -2.36 -7.01 -0.15
C GLY A 335 -1.01 -6.27 -0.19
N TYR A 336 -0.70 -5.56 -1.25
CA TYR A 336 0.60 -4.90 -1.45
C TYR A 336 0.65 -3.50 -0.84
N VAL A 337 0.49 -3.43 0.47
CA VAL A 337 0.74 -2.25 1.28
C VAL A 337 1.80 -2.58 2.32
N THR A 338 2.73 -1.67 2.56
CA THR A 338 3.79 -1.88 3.55
C THR A 338 3.27 -1.64 4.96
N LYS A 339 3.60 -2.56 5.87
CA LYS A 339 3.40 -2.34 7.31
C LYS A 339 4.23 -1.17 7.80
N CYS A 340 3.90 -0.66 8.97
CA CYS A 340 4.58 0.45 9.62
C CYS A 340 4.40 1.82 8.93
N SER A 341 4.51 1.88 7.60
CA SER A 341 4.35 3.14 6.84
C SER A 341 2.99 3.29 6.15
N GLY A 342 2.23 2.20 5.96
CA GLY A 342 0.95 2.22 5.25
C GLY A 342 1.07 2.62 3.77
N GLU A 343 2.27 2.52 3.19
CA GLU A 343 2.52 2.93 1.81
C GLU A 343 1.96 1.93 0.82
N GLY A 344 1.04 2.38 -0.04
CA GLY A 344 0.36 1.53 -1.01
C GLY A 344 0.36 2.06 -2.45
N ILE A 345 0.40 3.38 -2.67
CA ILE A 345 0.22 3.98 -4.01
C ILE A 345 1.28 3.51 -5.00
N TYR A 346 2.56 3.63 -4.64
CA TYR A 346 3.67 3.18 -5.47
C TYR A 346 3.60 1.67 -5.75
N PHE A 347 3.45 0.88 -4.70
CA PHE A 347 3.40 -0.58 -4.84
C PHE A 347 2.19 -1.05 -5.65
N ALA A 348 1.07 -0.32 -5.56
CA ALA A 348 -0.10 -0.59 -6.40
C ALA A 348 0.23 -0.36 -7.88
N ALA A 349 0.73 0.81 -8.25
CA ALA A 349 1.09 1.11 -9.63
C ALA A 349 2.18 0.17 -10.15
N LYS A 350 3.21 -0.10 -9.35
CA LYS A 350 4.32 -1.00 -9.70
C LYS A 350 3.86 -2.43 -9.95
N SER A 351 3.04 -2.99 -9.05
CA SER A 351 2.51 -4.34 -9.23
C SER A 351 1.60 -4.46 -10.45
N GLY A 352 0.78 -3.44 -10.71
CA GLY A 352 -0.06 -3.36 -11.89
C GLY A 352 0.77 -3.39 -13.18
N ARG A 353 1.80 -2.55 -13.27
CA ARG A 353 2.74 -2.53 -14.41
C ARG A 353 3.46 -3.87 -14.58
N MET A 354 4.05 -4.42 -13.52
CA MET A 354 4.78 -5.69 -13.57
C MET A 354 3.89 -6.87 -14.01
N CYS A 355 2.64 -6.92 -13.55
CA CYS A 355 1.68 -7.93 -13.95
C CYS A 355 1.32 -7.80 -15.44
N ALA A 356 1.09 -6.59 -15.90
CA ALA A 356 0.80 -6.29 -17.31
C ALA A 356 1.99 -6.61 -18.21
N GLU A 357 3.21 -6.25 -17.83
CA GLU A 357 4.45 -6.61 -18.54
C GLU A 357 4.58 -8.12 -18.73
N ALA A 358 4.30 -8.91 -17.69
CA ALA A 358 4.34 -10.37 -17.77
C ALA A 358 3.30 -10.95 -18.76
N ILE A 359 2.11 -10.33 -18.82
CA ILE A 359 1.07 -10.69 -19.79
C ILE A 359 1.48 -10.30 -21.21
N VAL A 360 2.02 -9.10 -21.42
CA VAL A 360 2.47 -8.62 -22.74
C VAL A 360 3.59 -9.52 -23.27
N GLU A 361 4.61 -9.79 -22.45
CA GLU A 361 5.71 -10.69 -22.80
C GLU A 361 5.21 -12.12 -23.06
N GLY A 362 4.43 -12.67 -22.12
CA GLY A 362 3.91 -14.03 -22.19
C GLY A 362 2.96 -14.26 -23.36
N SER A 363 2.25 -13.24 -23.82
CA SER A 363 1.33 -13.30 -24.95
C SER A 363 1.97 -12.95 -26.31
N GLU A 364 3.25 -12.67 -26.34
CA GLU A 364 3.90 -12.17 -27.58
C GLU A 364 3.15 -10.94 -28.16
N ASN A 365 2.89 -9.95 -27.30
CA ASN A 365 2.12 -8.76 -27.66
C ASN A 365 0.69 -9.10 -28.14
N GLY A 366 0.01 -9.99 -27.44
CA GLY A 366 -1.39 -10.35 -27.70
C GLY A 366 -1.63 -11.37 -28.80
N LYS A 367 -0.59 -11.99 -29.34
CA LYS A 367 -0.69 -13.00 -30.42
C LYS A 367 -0.85 -14.44 -29.92
N ARG A 368 -0.64 -14.67 -28.63
CA ARG A 368 -0.70 -15.97 -27.97
C ARG A 368 -1.57 -15.88 -26.70
N MET A 369 -2.28 -16.95 -26.38
CA MET A 369 -2.92 -17.09 -25.07
C MET A 369 -1.86 -17.10 -23.96
N VAL A 370 -2.12 -16.41 -22.86
CA VAL A 370 -1.34 -16.56 -21.63
C VAL A 370 -1.83 -17.75 -20.81
N ASP A 371 -0.95 -18.30 -20.01
CA ASP A 371 -1.30 -19.30 -19.00
C ASP A 371 -0.80 -18.90 -17.61
N GLU A 372 -1.03 -19.75 -16.62
CA GLU A 372 -0.61 -19.49 -15.24
C GLU A 372 0.90 -19.31 -15.11
N ARG A 373 1.72 -19.96 -15.94
CA ARG A 373 3.19 -19.85 -15.88
C ARG A 373 3.66 -18.48 -16.31
N ASP A 374 3.00 -17.86 -17.30
CA ASP A 374 3.31 -16.50 -17.73
C ASP A 374 3.05 -15.50 -16.60
N LEU A 375 1.89 -15.60 -15.92
CA LEU A 375 1.55 -14.71 -14.81
C LEU A 375 2.39 -15.02 -13.56
N ARG A 376 2.87 -16.25 -13.37
CA ARG A 376 3.73 -16.63 -12.25
C ARG A 376 5.07 -15.91 -12.28
N LYS A 377 5.60 -15.57 -13.47
CA LYS A 377 6.82 -14.75 -13.61
C LYS A 377 6.68 -13.39 -12.92
N TYR A 378 5.51 -12.75 -13.02
CA TYR A 378 5.21 -11.53 -12.29
C TYR A 378 5.31 -11.75 -10.78
N LEU A 379 4.66 -12.79 -10.27
CA LEU A 379 4.61 -13.09 -8.85
C LEU A 379 6.01 -13.39 -8.27
N GLU A 380 6.80 -14.18 -8.98
CA GLU A 380 8.18 -14.51 -8.62
C GLU A 380 9.08 -13.26 -8.62
N LYS A 381 8.98 -12.43 -9.67
CA LYS A 381 9.72 -11.15 -9.77
C LYS A 381 9.33 -10.20 -8.63
N TRP A 382 8.03 -10.10 -8.31
CA TRP A 382 7.51 -9.30 -7.20
C TRP A 382 8.06 -9.78 -5.87
N ASP A 383 7.91 -11.06 -5.57
CA ASP A 383 8.33 -11.65 -4.28
C ASP A 383 9.84 -11.53 -4.11
N LYS A 384 10.63 -11.81 -5.14
CA LYS A 384 12.09 -11.64 -5.09
C LYS A 384 12.49 -10.20 -4.76
N THR A 385 11.77 -9.21 -5.32
CA THR A 385 12.14 -7.79 -5.18
C THR A 385 11.67 -7.20 -3.84
N TYR A 386 10.42 -7.49 -3.44
CA TYR A 386 9.77 -6.74 -2.36
C TYR A 386 9.52 -7.55 -1.09
N TRP A 387 9.53 -8.89 -1.13
CA TRP A 387 9.30 -9.71 0.05
C TRP A 387 10.26 -9.42 1.21
N PRO A 388 11.57 -9.17 0.97
CA PRO A 388 12.49 -8.76 2.04
C PRO A 388 12.03 -7.46 2.74
N THR A 389 11.55 -6.47 1.98
CA THR A 389 11.03 -5.21 2.52
C THR A 389 9.83 -5.44 3.44
N TYR A 390 8.87 -6.27 3.04
CA TYR A 390 7.71 -6.60 3.87
C TYR A 390 8.12 -7.26 5.19
N LYS A 391 9.03 -8.23 5.17
CA LYS A 391 9.53 -8.90 6.39
C LYS A 391 10.19 -7.93 7.35
N VAL A 392 10.98 -7.03 6.82
CA VAL A 392 11.69 -6.04 7.61
C VAL A 392 10.72 -5.07 8.28
N LEU A 393 9.75 -4.54 7.53
CA LEU A 393 8.75 -3.61 8.05
C LEU A 393 7.83 -4.29 9.08
N ASP A 394 7.55 -5.60 8.95
CA ASP A 394 6.83 -6.38 9.96
C ASP A 394 7.58 -6.44 11.30
N VAL A 395 8.90 -6.64 11.26
CA VAL A 395 9.74 -6.62 12.46
C VAL A 395 9.76 -5.24 13.10
N LEU A 396 9.93 -4.17 12.31
CA LEU A 396 9.97 -2.81 12.80
C LEU A 396 8.66 -2.40 13.48
N GLN A 397 7.51 -2.75 12.89
CA GLN A 397 6.22 -2.50 13.48
C GLN A 397 6.10 -3.16 14.86
N LYS A 398 6.47 -4.42 14.97
CA LYS A 398 6.44 -5.16 16.25
C LYS A 398 7.38 -4.60 17.31
N VAL A 399 8.51 -4.04 16.92
CA VAL A 399 9.49 -3.47 17.86
C VAL A 399 9.10 -2.09 18.31
N PHE A 400 8.80 -1.19 17.37
CA PHE A 400 8.62 0.23 17.68
C PHE A 400 7.21 0.59 18.16
N TYR A 401 6.17 -0.12 17.72
CA TYR A 401 4.79 0.18 18.14
C TYR A 401 4.32 -0.57 19.39
N ARG A 402 5.16 -1.39 20.03
CA ARG A 402 4.73 -2.24 21.15
C ARG A 402 4.42 -1.47 22.46
N SER A 403 4.98 -0.27 22.65
CA SER A 403 4.78 0.53 23.85
C SER A 403 5.20 1.98 23.66
N ASN A 404 4.69 2.92 24.50
CA ASN A 404 5.12 4.31 24.44
C ASN A 404 6.63 4.51 24.66
N PRO A 405 7.32 3.84 25.62
CA PRO A 405 8.77 3.91 25.68
C PRO A 405 9.49 3.48 24.40
N ALA A 406 8.98 2.47 23.68
CA ALA A 406 9.57 2.07 22.41
C ALA A 406 9.34 3.11 21.30
N ARG A 407 8.18 3.81 21.31
CA ARG A 407 7.89 4.91 20.38
C ARG A 407 8.73 6.15 20.68
N GLU A 408 8.96 6.48 21.97
CA GLU A 408 9.89 7.56 22.34
C GLU A 408 11.30 7.28 21.81
N ALA A 409 11.83 6.08 22.08
CA ALA A 409 13.15 5.68 21.59
C ALA A 409 13.22 5.68 20.05
N PHE A 410 12.14 5.34 19.37
CA PHE A 410 12.06 5.41 17.90
C PHE A 410 12.14 6.84 17.40
N VAL A 411 11.40 7.78 18.00
CA VAL A 411 11.44 9.19 17.60
C VAL A 411 12.81 9.80 17.91
N GLU A 412 13.40 9.50 19.07
CA GLU A 412 14.76 9.93 19.42
C GLU A 412 15.79 9.42 18.39
N MET A 413 15.70 8.15 17.99
CA MET A 413 16.55 7.56 16.96
C MET A 413 16.41 8.28 15.60
N CYS A 414 15.24 8.78 15.27
CA CYS A 414 14.98 9.52 14.04
C CYS A 414 15.69 10.89 13.99
N ALA A 415 16.28 11.37 15.10
CA ALA A 415 17.12 12.58 15.12
C ALA A 415 18.52 12.34 14.53
N ASP A 416 18.96 11.08 14.41
CA ASP A 416 20.27 10.73 13.84
C ASP A 416 20.25 10.90 12.31
N GLU A 417 21.19 11.69 11.76
CA GLU A 417 21.28 11.99 10.33
C GLU A 417 21.45 10.74 9.45
N TYR A 418 22.19 9.74 9.94
CA TYR A 418 22.35 8.49 9.21
C TYR A 418 21.01 7.74 9.09
N VAL A 419 20.20 7.72 10.17
CA VAL A 419 18.87 7.13 10.16
C VAL A 419 17.95 7.88 9.20
N GLN A 420 17.99 9.22 9.23
CA GLN A 420 17.19 10.05 8.31
C GLN A 420 17.54 9.75 6.87
N LYS A 421 18.84 9.81 6.53
CA LYS A 421 19.32 9.56 5.17
C LYS A 421 18.92 8.17 4.67
N MET A 422 19.16 7.13 5.45
CA MET A 422 18.77 5.75 5.11
C MET A 422 17.27 5.60 4.92
N THR A 423 16.48 6.29 5.74
CA THR A 423 15.01 6.28 5.66
C THR A 423 14.55 6.92 4.37
N PHE A 424 15.02 8.13 4.07
CA PHE A 424 14.60 8.84 2.88
C PHE A 424 15.12 8.20 1.59
N ASP A 425 16.38 7.77 1.54
CA ASP A 425 16.91 7.04 0.38
C ASP A 425 16.05 5.79 0.09
N SER A 426 15.68 5.03 1.13
CA SER A 426 14.82 3.86 0.97
C SER A 426 13.39 4.23 0.56
N TYR A 427 12.84 5.31 1.10
CA TYR A 427 11.48 5.74 0.79
C TYR A 427 11.39 6.38 -0.61
N LEU A 428 12.26 7.34 -0.91
CA LEU A 428 12.20 8.13 -2.15
C LEU A 428 12.56 7.33 -3.40
N TYR A 429 13.51 6.38 -3.27
CA TYR A 429 14.06 5.65 -4.42
C TYR A 429 13.71 4.16 -4.43
N LYS A 430 13.04 3.66 -3.39
CA LYS A 430 12.68 2.24 -3.25
C LYS A 430 13.87 1.28 -3.36
N THR A 431 15.05 1.77 -3.01
CA THR A 431 16.29 1.01 -2.98
C THR A 431 16.66 0.68 -1.54
N VAL A 432 17.23 -0.50 -1.31
CA VAL A 432 17.85 -0.82 -0.04
C VAL A 432 19.22 -0.15 -0.07
N ALA A 433 19.35 0.99 0.62
CA ALA A 433 20.65 1.64 0.74
C ALA A 433 21.66 0.69 1.42
N PRO A 434 22.88 0.53 0.90
CA PRO A 434 23.90 -0.28 1.56
C PRO A 434 24.24 0.34 2.93
N GLY A 435 24.07 -0.46 4.01
CA GLY A 435 24.40 -0.02 5.36
C GLY A 435 25.91 0.11 5.57
N ASN A 436 26.31 1.00 6.48
CA ASN A 436 27.67 1.09 6.98
C ASN A 436 27.77 0.29 8.29
N PRO A 437 28.56 -0.81 8.36
CA PRO A 437 28.59 -1.68 9.54
C PRO A 437 28.94 -0.97 10.86
N LEU A 438 29.82 0.06 10.81
CA LEU A 438 30.19 0.83 12.01
C LEU A 438 29.04 1.73 12.48
N GLN A 439 28.36 2.39 11.53
CA GLN A 439 27.20 3.22 11.86
C GLN A 439 26.00 2.38 12.26
N ASP A 440 25.80 1.20 11.65
CA ASP A 440 24.78 0.24 12.04
C ASP A 440 25.01 -0.24 13.50
N LEU A 441 26.27 -0.50 13.89
CA LEU A 441 26.61 -0.89 15.26
C LEU A 441 26.37 0.26 16.25
N LYS A 442 26.82 1.48 15.93
CA LYS A 442 26.57 2.68 16.75
C LYS A 442 25.07 2.90 16.95
N LEU A 443 24.29 2.76 15.90
CA LEU A 443 22.83 2.89 15.95
C LEU A 443 22.20 1.83 16.86
N ALA A 444 22.67 0.58 16.79
CA ALA A 444 22.17 -0.50 17.66
C ALA A 444 22.44 -0.19 19.14
N VAL A 445 23.63 0.28 19.47
CA VAL A 445 24.01 0.67 20.84
C VAL A 445 23.16 1.85 21.32
N ASN A 446 22.99 2.89 20.50
CA ASN A 446 22.18 4.06 20.84
C ASN A 446 20.71 3.67 21.04
N THR A 447 20.15 2.81 20.19
CA THR A 447 18.76 2.32 20.30
C THR A 447 18.56 1.56 21.60
N ILE A 448 19.49 0.70 22.01
CA ILE A 448 19.43 -0.01 23.29
C ILE A 448 19.48 1.01 24.44
N GLY A 449 20.38 1.99 24.38
CA GLY A 449 20.48 3.05 25.38
C GLY A 449 19.18 3.87 25.49
N SER A 450 18.57 4.24 24.37
CA SER A 450 17.28 4.97 24.36
C SER A 450 16.14 4.14 24.93
N LEU A 451 16.08 2.84 24.64
CA LEU A 451 15.07 1.94 25.20
C LEU A 451 15.23 1.78 26.72
N VAL A 452 16.46 1.72 27.21
CA VAL A 452 16.75 1.64 28.66
C VAL A 452 16.31 2.93 29.36
N ARG A 453 16.67 4.11 28.81
CA ARG A 453 16.23 5.42 29.35
C ARG A 453 14.71 5.55 29.35
N ALA A 454 14.04 5.22 28.25
CA ALA A 454 12.59 5.31 28.13
C ALA A 454 11.85 4.37 29.11
N ASN A 455 12.39 3.16 29.35
CA ASN A 455 11.82 2.24 30.35
C ASN A 455 12.08 2.73 31.81
N ALA A 456 13.20 3.39 32.07
CA ALA A 456 13.48 3.98 33.38
C ALA A 456 12.52 5.15 33.66
N LEU A 457 12.32 6.07 32.70
CA LEU A 457 11.36 7.15 32.81
C LEU A 457 9.93 6.66 33.06
N LYS A 458 9.52 5.60 32.40
CA LYS A 458 8.19 4.99 32.63
C LYS A 458 8.06 4.51 34.09
N LYS A 459 9.05 3.82 34.63
CA LYS A 459 9.04 3.36 36.03
C LYS A 459 8.96 4.49 37.04
N GLU A 460 9.60 5.64 36.73
CA GLU A 460 9.52 6.84 37.59
C GLU A 460 8.12 7.47 37.52
N MET A 461 7.54 7.60 36.30
CA MET A 461 6.19 8.12 36.13
C MET A 461 5.13 7.25 36.78
N ASP A 462 5.24 5.93 36.68
CA ASP A 462 4.34 4.97 37.32
C ASP A 462 4.40 5.07 38.88
N LYS A 463 5.56 5.46 39.45
CA LYS A 463 5.71 5.73 40.90
C LYS A 463 5.07 7.05 41.35
N LEU A 464 5.03 8.06 40.46
CA LEU A 464 4.44 9.37 40.77
C LEU A 464 2.93 9.40 40.56
N SER A 465 2.36 8.38 39.94
CA SER A 465 0.91 8.25 39.65
C SER A 465 0.18 7.41 40.73
N VAL A 466 0.86 6.95 41.77
CA VAL A 466 0.34 6.28 42.96
C VAL A 466 0.37 7.27 44.14
#